data_77d088a35b3271031af8d858627928b8
#
_entry.id   77d088a35b3271031af8d858627928b8
#
_cell.length_a   1.000
_cell.length_b   1.000
_cell.length_c   1.000
_cell.angle_alpha   90.00
_cell.angle_beta   90.00
_cell.angle_gamma   90.00
#
_symmetry.space_group_name_H-M   'P 1'
#
loop_
_entity.id
_entity.type
_entity.pdbx_description
1 polymer ?
#
loop_
_entity_poly.entity_id
_entity_poly.type
_entity_poly.pdbx_seq_one_letter_code
_entity_poly.pdbx_strand_id
1 'polypeptide(L)'
;MTVKDAMTKSPITIDPDAPLGTAVATMTERQVRHLPVVDDQGRLVGMITDRDLRNAAFAPALVEYLSRGAQRRLRGVTETFEQMRVRDAMTWGVVTTSQEAPLAQAAAIMVEGRFGSLPVVEGGKLVGLVTERDVLKALATTLPAVRGLDPDTSLW
;
A
#
# COMPACT_ATOMS: atom_id res chain seq x y z
N MET A 1 20.83 5.50 10.25
CA MET A 1 19.60 4.68 10.23
C MET A 1 19.38 4.17 8.82
N THR A 2 19.23 2.88 8.67
CA THR A 2 18.95 2.19 7.41
C THR A 2 17.47 1.82 7.31
N VAL A 3 17.04 1.37 6.13
CA VAL A 3 15.67 0.88 5.91
C VAL A 3 15.34 -0.27 6.86
N LYS A 4 16.28 -1.18 7.12
CA LYS A 4 16.15 -2.31 8.05
C LYS A 4 15.75 -1.90 9.48
N ASP A 5 16.19 -0.71 9.92
CA ASP A 5 15.90 -0.20 11.27
C ASP A 5 14.45 0.26 11.42
N ALA A 6 13.80 0.62 10.31
CA ALA A 6 12.45 1.22 10.30
C ALA A 6 11.38 0.34 9.65
N MET A 7 11.76 -0.57 8.74
CA MET A 7 10.82 -1.37 7.95
C MET A 7 10.00 -2.35 8.80
N THR A 8 8.82 -2.67 8.33
CA THR A 8 8.07 -3.86 8.77
C THR A 8 8.69 -5.10 8.12
N LYS A 9 9.20 -6.01 8.94
CA LYS A 9 9.74 -7.31 8.50
C LYS A 9 8.58 -8.26 8.23
N SER A 10 8.74 -9.14 7.23
CA SER A 10 7.72 -10.13 6.85
C SER A 10 6.34 -9.49 6.71
N PRO A 11 6.16 -8.49 5.81
CA PRO A 11 4.90 -7.81 5.65
C PRO A 11 3.82 -8.78 5.16
N ILE A 12 2.56 -8.42 5.41
CA ILE A 12 1.43 -9.15 4.86
C ILE A 12 1.46 -9.02 3.34
N THR A 13 1.35 -10.14 2.66
CA THR A 13 1.40 -10.23 1.20
C THR A 13 0.10 -10.80 0.66
N ILE A 14 -0.08 -10.70 -0.65
CA ILE A 14 -1.21 -11.30 -1.35
C ILE A 14 -0.74 -11.93 -2.66
N ASP A 15 -1.44 -12.99 -3.07
CA ASP A 15 -1.20 -13.68 -4.33
C ASP A 15 -1.80 -12.86 -5.51
N PRO A 16 -1.13 -12.79 -6.69
CA PRO A 16 -1.66 -12.08 -7.84
C PRO A 16 -2.98 -12.66 -8.38
N ASP A 17 -3.23 -13.94 -8.16
CA ASP A 17 -4.45 -14.62 -8.59
C ASP A 17 -5.58 -14.59 -7.55
N ALA A 18 -5.33 -14.05 -6.36
CA ALA A 18 -6.36 -13.89 -5.35
C ALA A 18 -7.50 -12.98 -5.87
N PRO A 19 -8.76 -13.26 -5.48
CA PRO A 19 -9.86 -12.35 -5.76
C PRO A 19 -9.58 -10.95 -5.20
N LEU A 20 -9.99 -9.91 -5.93
CA LEU A 20 -9.77 -8.53 -5.49
C LEU A 20 -10.45 -8.23 -4.14
N GLY A 21 -11.59 -8.86 -3.87
CA GLY A 21 -12.27 -8.81 -2.58
C GLY A 21 -11.42 -9.29 -1.41
N THR A 22 -10.52 -10.26 -1.63
CA THR A 22 -9.56 -10.72 -0.62
C THR A 22 -8.60 -9.62 -0.22
N ALA A 23 -8.14 -8.78 -1.17
CA ALA A 23 -7.30 -7.63 -0.87
C ALA A 23 -8.05 -6.62 0.01
N VAL A 24 -9.32 -6.34 -0.29
CA VAL A 24 -10.18 -5.45 0.53
C VAL A 24 -10.31 -5.99 1.96
N ALA A 25 -10.67 -7.26 2.10
CA ALA A 25 -10.82 -7.90 3.42
C ALA A 25 -9.51 -7.86 4.21
N THR A 26 -8.39 -8.24 3.58
CA THR A 26 -7.07 -8.24 4.22
C THR A 26 -6.67 -6.84 4.69
N MET A 27 -6.84 -5.81 3.85
CA MET A 27 -6.52 -4.43 4.23
C MET A 27 -7.36 -3.95 5.41
N THR A 28 -8.66 -4.30 5.43
CA THR A 28 -9.59 -3.92 6.49
C THR A 28 -9.26 -4.63 7.79
N GLU A 29 -9.13 -5.95 7.77
CA GLU A 29 -8.88 -6.77 8.97
C GLU A 29 -7.52 -6.49 9.60
N ARG A 30 -6.51 -6.29 8.77
CA ARG A 30 -5.13 -6.06 9.22
C ARG A 30 -4.77 -4.58 9.37
N GLN A 31 -5.69 -3.68 9.04
CA GLN A 31 -5.50 -2.22 9.10
C GLN A 31 -4.26 -1.76 8.32
N VAL A 32 -4.04 -2.34 7.16
CA VAL A 32 -2.97 -1.99 6.22
C VAL A 32 -3.55 -1.41 4.94
N ARG A 33 -2.78 -0.56 4.26
CA ARG A 33 -3.20 0.11 3.01
C ARG A 33 -2.33 -0.26 1.81
N HIS A 34 -1.33 -1.09 2.02
CA HIS A 34 -0.38 -1.52 1.01
C HIS A 34 -0.14 -3.02 1.19
N LEU A 35 -0.35 -3.79 0.15
CA LEU A 35 -0.07 -5.21 0.14
C LEU A 35 0.92 -5.49 -0.99
N PRO A 36 2.14 -5.88 -0.67
CA PRO A 36 3.04 -6.45 -1.66
C PRO A 36 2.42 -7.70 -2.28
N VAL A 37 2.50 -7.81 -3.59
CA VAL A 37 2.02 -8.97 -4.35
C VAL A 37 3.20 -9.85 -4.65
N VAL A 38 3.14 -11.10 -4.22
CA VAL A 38 4.23 -12.06 -4.39
C VAL A 38 3.74 -13.32 -5.09
N ASP A 39 4.63 -13.94 -5.86
CA ASP A 39 4.36 -15.23 -6.48
C ASP A 39 4.53 -16.38 -5.46
N ASP A 40 4.30 -17.61 -5.90
CA ASP A 40 4.44 -18.87 -5.14
C ASP A 40 5.86 -19.12 -4.62
N GLN A 41 6.86 -18.44 -5.19
CA GLN A 41 8.26 -18.51 -4.76
C GLN A 41 8.66 -17.37 -3.81
N GLY A 42 7.72 -16.51 -3.43
CA GLY A 42 7.94 -15.33 -2.58
C GLY A 42 8.65 -14.18 -3.28
N ARG A 43 8.68 -14.18 -4.61
CA ARG A 43 9.24 -13.06 -5.39
C ARG A 43 8.21 -11.97 -5.55
N LEU A 44 8.68 -10.73 -5.37
CA LEU A 44 7.84 -9.56 -5.57
C LEU A 44 7.46 -9.42 -7.05
N VAL A 45 6.16 -9.38 -7.35
CA VAL A 45 5.63 -9.18 -8.70
C VAL A 45 4.90 -7.85 -8.85
N GLY A 46 4.45 -7.25 -7.76
CA GLY A 46 3.76 -5.96 -7.79
C GLY A 46 3.36 -5.45 -6.42
N MET A 47 2.52 -4.43 -6.42
CA MET A 47 1.93 -3.83 -5.22
C MET A 47 0.46 -3.51 -5.49
N ILE A 48 -0.40 -3.78 -4.52
CA ILE A 48 -1.77 -3.29 -4.53
C ILE A 48 -2.02 -2.40 -3.32
N THR A 49 -2.67 -1.26 -3.53
CA THR A 49 -2.95 -0.27 -2.51
C THR A 49 -4.45 -0.02 -2.38
N ASP A 50 -4.85 0.62 -1.28
CA ASP A 50 -6.23 1.07 -1.07
C ASP A 50 -6.69 2.07 -2.16
N ARG A 51 -5.75 2.81 -2.78
CA ARG A 51 -6.03 3.68 -3.93
C ARG A 51 -6.39 2.87 -5.18
N ASP A 52 -5.64 1.79 -5.44
CA ASP A 52 -5.92 0.91 -6.59
C ASP A 52 -7.28 0.25 -6.44
N LEU A 53 -7.64 -0.19 -5.23
CA LEU A 53 -8.95 -0.75 -4.92
C LEU A 53 -10.08 0.27 -5.13
N ARG A 54 -9.90 1.51 -4.69
CA ARG A 54 -10.87 2.58 -4.96
C ARG A 54 -11.01 2.86 -6.45
N ASN A 55 -9.90 2.96 -7.17
CA ASN A 55 -9.93 3.18 -8.61
C ASN A 55 -10.66 2.05 -9.34
N ALA A 56 -10.39 0.79 -8.98
CA ALA A 56 -11.08 -0.37 -9.54
C ALA A 56 -12.59 -0.36 -9.24
N ALA A 57 -12.98 0.12 -8.04
CA ALA A 57 -14.39 0.25 -7.66
C ALA A 57 -15.11 1.38 -8.42
N PHE A 58 -14.44 2.52 -8.64
CA PHE A 58 -15.06 3.69 -9.25
C PHE A 58 -15.04 3.67 -10.79
N ALA A 59 -14.11 2.98 -11.43
CA ALA A 59 -14.03 2.91 -12.88
C ALA A 59 -15.33 2.35 -13.53
N PRO A 60 -15.90 1.22 -13.08
CA PRO A 60 -17.17 0.74 -13.55
C PRO A 60 -18.33 1.69 -13.23
N ALA A 61 -18.34 2.27 -12.02
CA ALA A 61 -19.39 3.21 -11.60
C ALA A 61 -19.38 4.51 -12.42
N LEU A 62 -18.20 4.99 -12.86
CA LEU A 62 -18.09 6.16 -13.71
C LEU A 62 -18.61 5.88 -15.12
N VAL A 63 -18.30 4.73 -15.69
CA VAL A 63 -18.79 4.30 -17.02
C VAL A 63 -20.32 4.17 -16.98
N GLU A 64 -20.89 3.64 -15.90
CA GLU A 64 -22.32 3.47 -15.74
C GLU A 64 -23.04 4.81 -15.43
N TYR A 65 -22.39 5.75 -14.75
CA TYR A 65 -22.90 7.11 -14.53
C TYR A 65 -23.08 7.87 -15.85
N LEU A 66 -22.17 7.65 -16.78
CA LEU A 66 -22.24 8.24 -18.13
C LEU A 66 -23.29 7.57 -19.03
N SER A 67 -23.76 6.36 -18.69
CA SER A 67 -24.68 5.54 -19.49
C SER A 67 -26.10 5.37 -18.91
N ARG A 68 -26.65 6.36 -18.22
CA ARG A 68 -28.06 6.44 -17.76
C ARG A 68 -28.66 5.16 -17.13
N GLY A 69 -28.49 4.95 -15.84
CA GLY A 69 -29.19 3.88 -15.11
C GLY A 69 -28.80 3.70 -13.65
N ALA A 70 -29.28 4.57 -12.76
CA ALA A 70 -28.76 4.69 -11.39
C ALA A 70 -29.06 3.51 -10.41
N GLN A 71 -29.99 2.63 -10.69
CA GLN A 71 -30.45 1.60 -9.74
C GLN A 71 -29.76 0.23 -9.86
N ARG A 72 -29.00 -0.02 -10.92
CA ARG A 72 -28.19 -1.24 -11.09
C ARG A 72 -26.79 -1.14 -10.47
N ARG A 73 -26.41 0.01 -9.97
CA ARG A 73 -25.02 0.43 -9.70
C ARG A 73 -24.31 -0.31 -8.56
N LEU A 74 -25.00 -0.65 -7.49
CA LEU A 74 -24.37 -1.27 -6.32
C LEU A 74 -24.09 -2.77 -6.52
N ARG A 75 -24.91 -3.46 -7.29
CA ARG A 75 -24.69 -4.88 -7.62
C ARG A 75 -23.49 -5.07 -8.55
N GLY A 76 -23.33 -4.22 -9.56
CA GLY A 76 -22.22 -4.31 -10.53
C GLY A 76 -20.85 -4.13 -9.89
N VAL A 77 -20.71 -3.30 -8.86
CA VAL A 77 -19.42 -3.11 -8.15
C VAL A 77 -19.03 -4.39 -7.40
N THR A 78 -19.95 -5.00 -6.68
CA THR A 78 -19.68 -6.24 -5.93
C THR A 78 -19.33 -7.40 -6.88
N GLU A 79 -20.09 -7.58 -7.94
CA GLU A 79 -19.83 -8.61 -8.96
C GLU A 79 -18.47 -8.38 -9.65
N THR A 80 -18.09 -7.13 -9.92
CA THR A 80 -16.79 -6.77 -10.50
C THR A 80 -15.64 -7.18 -9.58
N PHE A 81 -15.76 -6.89 -8.27
CA PHE A 81 -14.73 -7.29 -7.30
C PHE A 81 -14.60 -8.81 -7.15
N GLU A 82 -15.68 -9.55 -7.30
CA GLU A 82 -15.65 -11.02 -7.24
C GLU A 82 -14.98 -11.65 -8.47
N GLN A 83 -15.09 -11.00 -9.64
CA GLN A 83 -14.53 -11.49 -10.89
C GLN A 83 -13.10 -11.03 -11.13
N MET A 84 -12.71 -9.85 -10.62
CA MET A 84 -11.36 -9.31 -10.77
C MET A 84 -10.36 -10.02 -9.85
N ARG A 85 -9.14 -10.19 -10.35
CA ARG A 85 -7.99 -10.66 -9.58
C ARG A 85 -7.11 -9.49 -9.17
N VAL A 86 -6.31 -9.69 -8.16
CA VAL A 86 -5.32 -8.69 -7.70
C VAL A 86 -4.46 -8.19 -8.86
N ARG A 87 -4.01 -9.09 -9.74
CA ARG A 87 -3.21 -8.76 -10.93
C ARG A 87 -3.86 -7.76 -11.88
N ASP A 88 -5.21 -7.70 -11.91
CA ASP A 88 -5.95 -6.83 -12.82
C ASP A 88 -5.97 -5.37 -12.34
N ALA A 89 -5.71 -5.13 -11.05
CA ALA A 89 -5.74 -3.82 -10.43
C ALA A 89 -4.39 -3.36 -9.84
N MET A 90 -3.44 -4.27 -9.62
CA MET A 90 -2.15 -3.95 -9.01
C MET A 90 -1.23 -3.14 -9.94
N THR A 91 -0.24 -2.49 -9.35
CA THR A 91 0.88 -1.91 -10.10
C THR A 91 1.98 -2.97 -10.25
N TRP A 92 2.38 -3.23 -11.47
CA TRP A 92 3.49 -4.11 -11.82
C TRP A 92 4.82 -3.36 -11.79
N GLY A 93 5.94 -4.08 -11.60
CA GLY A 93 7.27 -3.52 -11.74
C GLY A 93 7.54 -2.33 -10.81
N VAL A 94 7.13 -2.45 -9.57
CA VAL A 94 7.23 -1.38 -8.55
C VAL A 94 8.68 -1.05 -8.18
N VAL A 95 8.90 0.20 -7.80
CA VAL A 95 10.18 0.65 -7.26
C VAL A 95 10.43 -0.01 -5.91
N THR A 96 11.62 -0.54 -5.70
CA THR A 96 12.04 -1.24 -4.50
C THR A 96 13.24 -0.58 -3.85
N THR A 97 13.54 -0.97 -2.62
CA THR A 97 14.76 -0.57 -1.92
C THR A 97 15.42 -1.81 -1.27
N SER A 98 16.63 -1.66 -0.77
CA SER A 98 17.34 -2.69 -0.02
C SER A 98 17.31 -2.44 1.48
N GLN A 99 17.56 -3.46 2.29
CA GLN A 99 17.63 -3.35 3.75
C GLN A 99 18.71 -2.38 4.21
N GLU A 100 19.84 -2.37 3.52
CA GLU A 100 21.03 -1.59 3.88
C GLU A 100 20.98 -0.16 3.34
N ALA A 101 19.99 0.18 2.51
CA ALA A 101 19.84 1.54 1.99
C ALA A 101 19.64 2.54 3.13
N PRO A 102 20.20 3.75 3.03
CA PRO A 102 19.88 4.82 3.97
C PRO A 102 18.38 5.12 3.98
N LEU A 103 17.78 5.26 5.16
CA LEU A 103 16.34 5.58 5.28
C LEU A 103 16.01 6.92 4.59
N ALA A 104 16.93 7.87 4.61
CA ALA A 104 16.78 9.15 3.91
C ALA A 104 16.68 8.98 2.38
N GLN A 105 17.40 8.00 1.81
CA GLN A 105 17.29 7.68 0.38
C GLN A 105 15.90 7.10 0.06
N ALA A 106 15.40 6.18 0.88
CA ALA A 106 14.05 5.64 0.71
C ALA A 106 12.99 6.75 0.81
N ALA A 107 13.14 7.67 1.76
CA ALA A 107 12.27 8.84 1.88
C ALA A 107 12.31 9.73 0.64
N ALA A 108 13.48 10.01 0.08
CA ALA A 108 13.63 10.79 -1.16
C ALA A 108 12.90 10.12 -2.34
N ILE A 109 13.07 8.80 -2.51
CA ILE A 109 12.38 8.03 -3.55
C ILE A 109 10.85 8.12 -3.39
N MET A 110 10.34 8.02 -2.14
CA MET A 110 8.91 8.16 -1.87
C MET A 110 8.39 9.53 -2.25
N VAL A 111 9.11 10.60 -1.92
CA VAL A 111 8.71 11.99 -2.24
C VAL A 111 8.72 12.22 -3.75
N GLU A 112 9.81 11.89 -4.43
CA GLU A 112 9.96 12.09 -5.87
C GLU A 112 8.95 11.28 -6.70
N GLY A 113 8.76 10.01 -6.32
CA GLY A 113 7.85 9.09 -7.00
C GLY A 113 6.39 9.18 -6.53
N ARG A 114 6.12 9.96 -5.46
CA ARG A 114 4.79 10.02 -4.80
C ARG A 114 4.31 8.63 -4.35
N PHE A 115 5.24 7.82 -3.85
CA PHE A 115 4.96 6.49 -3.34
C PHE A 115 4.73 6.54 -1.83
N GLY A 116 3.65 5.94 -1.34
CA GLY A 116 3.36 5.82 0.10
C GLY A 116 4.14 4.70 0.78
N SER A 117 4.79 3.83 0.01
CA SER A 117 5.60 2.72 0.52
C SER A 117 6.58 2.21 -0.52
N LEU A 118 7.64 1.54 -0.07
CA LEU A 118 8.60 0.83 -0.90
C LEU A 118 8.76 -0.60 -0.38
N PRO A 119 8.56 -1.62 -1.23
CA PRO A 119 8.96 -2.98 -0.91
C PRO A 119 10.47 -3.07 -0.73
N VAL A 120 10.89 -3.82 0.27
CA VAL A 120 12.30 -4.09 0.55
C VAL A 120 12.62 -5.48 0.05
N VAL A 121 13.56 -5.58 -0.87
CA VAL A 121 13.90 -6.85 -1.53
C VAL A 121 15.36 -7.21 -1.33
N GLU A 122 15.62 -8.51 -1.28
CA GLU A 122 16.96 -9.10 -1.24
C GLU A 122 16.97 -10.35 -2.12
N GLY A 123 17.88 -10.39 -3.09
CA GLY A 123 17.92 -11.49 -4.05
C GLY A 123 16.60 -11.71 -4.81
N GLY A 124 15.84 -10.66 -5.08
CA GLY A 124 14.53 -10.70 -5.75
C GLY A 124 13.36 -11.12 -4.85
N LYS A 125 13.63 -11.51 -3.61
CA LYS A 125 12.59 -11.88 -2.63
C LYS A 125 12.20 -10.70 -1.75
N LEU A 126 10.93 -10.62 -1.42
CA LEU A 126 10.43 -9.65 -0.47
C LEU A 126 10.88 -9.99 0.95
N VAL A 127 11.55 -9.05 1.61
CA VAL A 127 12.02 -9.20 3.00
C VAL A 127 11.41 -8.18 3.95
N GLY A 128 10.83 -7.10 3.42
CA GLY A 128 10.21 -6.07 4.23
C GLY A 128 9.36 -5.09 3.43
N LEU A 129 8.74 -4.17 4.13
CA LEU A 129 8.01 -3.03 3.59
C LEU A 129 8.34 -1.80 4.43
N VAL A 130 8.76 -0.72 3.81
CA VAL A 130 8.91 0.58 4.47
C VAL A 130 7.86 1.55 3.94
N THR A 131 7.19 2.26 4.85
CA THR A 131 6.12 3.20 4.52
C THR A 131 6.49 4.62 4.95
N GLU A 132 5.78 5.63 4.42
CA GLU A 132 5.90 7.03 4.88
C GLU A 132 5.73 7.13 6.41
N ARG A 133 4.81 6.34 6.98
CA ARG A 133 4.59 6.32 8.44
C ARG A 133 5.82 5.82 9.20
N ASP A 134 6.55 4.86 8.66
CA ASP A 134 7.77 4.34 9.29
C ASP A 134 8.88 5.39 9.25
N VAL A 135 9.01 6.11 8.14
CA VAL A 135 9.92 7.25 8.00
C VAL A 135 9.58 8.35 9.03
N LEU A 136 8.31 8.72 9.15
CA LEU A 136 7.87 9.73 10.13
C LEU A 136 8.09 9.28 11.58
N LYS A 137 7.85 8.01 11.91
CA LYS A 137 8.16 7.47 13.24
C LYS A 137 9.65 7.53 13.54
N ALA A 138 10.49 7.14 12.58
CA ALA A 138 11.94 7.21 12.73
C ALA A 138 12.41 8.66 12.96
N LEU A 139 11.85 9.61 12.24
CA LEU A 139 12.13 11.04 12.43
C LEU A 139 11.70 11.51 13.83
N ALA A 140 10.50 11.14 14.28
CA ALA A 140 9.97 11.52 15.60
C ALA A 140 10.84 10.99 16.75
N THR A 141 11.47 9.82 16.59
CA THR A 141 12.37 9.26 17.59
C THR A 141 13.77 9.89 17.58
N THR A 142 14.16 10.50 16.46
CA THR A 142 15.50 11.09 16.31
C THR A 142 15.53 12.57 16.72
N LEU A 143 14.41 13.27 16.61
CA LEU A 143 14.28 14.65 17.04
C LEU A 143 14.11 14.72 18.57
N PRO A 144 14.77 15.69 19.27
CA PRO A 144 14.49 15.93 20.67
C PRO A 144 12.99 16.23 20.82
N ALA A 145 12.37 15.61 21.83
CA ALA A 145 10.96 15.85 22.12
C ALA A 145 10.70 17.36 22.17
N VAL A 146 9.81 17.86 21.33
CA VAL A 146 9.35 19.25 21.40
C VAL A 146 8.61 19.39 22.73
N ARG A 147 9.31 19.89 23.76
CA ARG A 147 8.71 20.21 25.05
C ARG A 147 7.71 21.34 24.81
N GLY A 148 6.41 21.06 24.92
CA GLY A 148 5.39 22.08 24.94
C GLY A 148 4.16 21.90 24.05
N LEU A 149 3.99 20.76 23.42
CA LEU A 149 2.67 20.42 22.87
C LEU A 149 1.88 19.74 23.99
N ASP A 150 1.08 20.54 24.69
CA ASP A 150 0.04 20.03 25.56
C ASP A 150 -0.94 19.22 24.69
N PRO A 151 -1.11 17.90 24.92
CA PRO A 151 -2.03 17.08 24.12
C PRO A 151 -3.51 17.55 24.26
N ASP A 152 -3.79 18.45 25.18
CA ASP A 152 -5.12 18.99 25.44
C ASP A 152 -5.38 20.36 24.78
N THR A 153 -4.43 20.88 24.01
CA THR A 153 -4.68 22.06 23.20
C THR A 153 -5.45 21.63 21.95
N SER A 154 -6.75 21.42 22.11
CA SER A 154 -7.70 21.33 21.02
C SER A 154 -7.76 22.70 20.33
N LEU A 155 -6.97 22.86 19.26
CA LEU A 155 -7.09 23.96 18.31
C LEU A 155 -8.27 23.69 17.37
N TRP A 156 -9.49 23.88 17.86
CA TRP A 156 -10.73 24.03 17.06
C TRP A 156 -11.65 25.02 17.75
#